data_74ed7bbd43de5401d3a2237c2b244158
#
_entry.id   74ed7bbd43de5401d3a2237c2b244158
#
_cell.length_a   1.000
_cell.length_b   1.000
_cell.length_c   1.000
_cell.angle_alpha   90.00
_cell.angle_beta   90.00
_cell.angle_gamma   90.00
#
_symmetry.space_group_name_H-M   'P 1'
#
loop_
_entity.id
_entity.type
_entity.pdbx_description
1 polymer ?
#
loop_
_entity_poly.entity_id
_entity_poly.type
_entity_poly.pdbx_seq_one_letter_code
_entity_poly.pdbx_strand_id
1 'polypeptide(L)'
;TPYSREWVWRADVTDYAHLLRGPTRLAAHCQAWGTEEKPEGFTGFQVSINLDYYAGHESPQPFAIKNLWVGSPEYGNPDSPLDEWFEPLTVEAPEGATSAKLRFWVTGHGMAHQNAAEFMPADRTVTVNGQVWTNTLWYSECYLNPCRPQGGTWKYERAGWAPGALVRPWDIDVTE
;
A
#
# COMPACT_ATOMS: atom_id res chain seq x y z
N THR A 1 -23.91 -17.01 -5.48
CA THR A 1 -22.58 -16.72 -6.02
C THR A 1 -21.52 -16.91 -4.94
N PRO A 2 -20.33 -17.46 -5.24
CA PRO A 2 -19.31 -17.75 -4.23
C PRO A 2 -18.73 -16.50 -3.54
N TYR A 3 -19.17 -15.32 -3.87
CA TYR A 3 -18.59 -14.05 -3.43
C TYR A 3 -19.47 -13.21 -2.50
N SER A 4 -20.59 -13.75 -2.04
CA SER A 4 -21.42 -13.07 -1.05
C SER A 4 -20.96 -13.39 0.39
N ARG A 5 -19.70 -13.13 0.68
CA ARG A 5 -19.14 -13.30 2.04
C ARG A 5 -18.68 -11.96 2.58
N GLU A 6 -18.79 -11.83 3.88
CA GLU A 6 -18.19 -10.73 4.60
C GLU A 6 -16.71 -11.03 4.87
N TRP A 7 -15.87 -10.04 4.68
CA TRP A 7 -14.45 -10.07 5.05
C TRP A 7 -14.13 -8.90 5.95
N VAL A 8 -13.29 -9.14 6.93
CA VAL A 8 -12.85 -8.12 7.88
C VAL A 8 -11.33 -8.04 7.83
N TRP A 9 -10.83 -6.84 7.62
CA TRP A 9 -9.42 -6.53 7.72
C TRP A 9 -9.19 -5.61 8.90
N ARG A 10 -8.07 -5.77 9.57
CA ARG A 10 -7.63 -4.87 10.63
C ARG A 10 -6.27 -4.32 10.27
N ALA A 11 -6.14 -3.00 10.35
CA ALA A 11 -4.89 -2.29 10.11
C ALA A 11 -4.60 -1.38 11.31
N ASP A 12 -3.36 -1.36 11.75
CA ASP A 12 -2.90 -0.38 12.71
C ASP A 12 -2.72 0.96 12.01
N VAL A 13 -3.45 1.94 12.48
CA VAL A 13 -3.45 3.32 11.98
C VAL A 13 -2.96 4.32 13.04
N THR A 14 -2.27 3.84 14.05
CA THR A 14 -1.76 4.65 15.17
C THR A 14 -0.89 5.81 14.69
N ASP A 15 -0.07 5.60 13.67
CA ASP A 15 0.76 6.66 13.08
C ASP A 15 -0.07 7.83 12.50
N TYR A 16 -1.34 7.61 12.22
CA TYR A 16 -2.28 8.62 11.69
C TYR A 16 -3.19 9.22 12.76
N ALA A 17 -3.00 8.85 14.02
CA ALA A 17 -3.90 9.26 15.11
C ALA A 17 -4.04 10.79 15.24
N HIS A 18 -2.98 11.56 14.94
CA HIS A 18 -3.03 13.03 14.99
C HIS A 18 -3.97 13.62 13.93
N LEU A 19 -4.18 12.93 12.80
CA LEU A 19 -5.14 13.33 11.75
C LEU A 19 -6.57 12.94 12.09
N LEU A 20 -6.77 12.03 13.06
CA LEU A 20 -8.06 11.51 13.46
C LEU A 20 -8.64 12.23 14.69
N ARG A 21 -8.16 13.44 14.97
CA ARG A 21 -8.63 14.28 16.06
C ARG A 21 -9.60 15.35 15.56
N GLY A 22 -10.74 15.48 16.22
CA GLY A 22 -11.79 16.43 15.84
C GLY A 22 -12.52 16.01 14.54
N PRO A 23 -13.21 16.94 13.87
CA PRO A 23 -13.93 16.64 12.65
C PRO A 23 -12.99 16.21 11.53
N THR A 24 -13.09 14.97 11.12
CA THR A 24 -12.21 14.37 10.10
C THR A 24 -13.04 13.74 9.00
N ARG A 25 -12.66 13.97 7.75
CA ARG A 25 -13.27 13.31 6.60
C ARG A 25 -12.49 12.05 6.27
N LEU A 26 -13.13 10.91 6.34
CA LEU A 26 -12.62 9.64 5.83
C LEU A 26 -13.23 9.34 4.46
N ALA A 27 -12.43 8.81 3.56
CA ALA A 27 -12.89 8.32 2.28
C ALA A 27 -12.38 6.89 2.07
N ALA A 28 -13.27 5.98 1.69
CA ALA A 28 -12.91 4.65 1.22
C ALA A 28 -13.23 4.58 -0.27
N HIS A 29 -12.28 4.09 -1.05
CA HIS A 29 -12.47 3.79 -2.46
C HIS A 29 -12.38 2.28 -2.66
N CYS A 30 -13.46 1.69 -3.16
CA CYS A 30 -13.49 0.27 -3.47
C CYS A 30 -13.83 0.12 -4.95
N GLN A 31 -12.82 -0.15 -5.75
CA GLN A 31 -13.00 -0.29 -7.18
C GLN A 31 -13.67 -1.63 -7.48
N ALA A 32 -14.77 -1.57 -8.18
CA ALA A 32 -15.46 -2.73 -8.71
C ALA A 32 -15.28 -2.77 -10.23
N TRP A 33 -14.89 -3.91 -10.74
CA TRP A 33 -14.85 -4.17 -12.18
C TRP A 33 -16.27 -4.53 -12.63
N GLY A 34 -17.01 -3.54 -13.07
CA GLY A 34 -18.32 -3.69 -13.70
C GLY A 34 -18.28 -3.08 -15.09
N THR A 35 -18.93 -3.69 -16.05
CA THR A 35 -19.23 -3.06 -17.33
C THR A 35 -20.62 -2.43 -17.25
N GLU A 36 -20.83 -1.31 -17.92
CA GLU A 36 -22.17 -0.71 -18.07
C GLU A 36 -23.19 -1.69 -18.68
N GLU A 37 -22.70 -2.76 -19.29
CA GLU A 37 -23.49 -3.80 -19.94
C GLU A 37 -24.06 -4.85 -18.97
N LYS A 38 -23.72 -4.83 -17.68
CA LYS A 38 -24.25 -5.75 -16.66
C LYS A 38 -24.83 -5.01 -15.45
N PRO A 39 -25.87 -4.20 -15.64
CA PRO A 39 -26.53 -3.54 -14.51
C PRO A 39 -27.30 -4.51 -13.60
N GLU A 40 -27.64 -5.69 -14.08
CA GLU A 40 -28.42 -6.68 -13.36
C GLU A 40 -27.56 -7.76 -12.69
N GLY A 41 -26.87 -7.44 -11.63
CA GLY A 41 -26.23 -8.50 -10.81
C GLY A 41 -24.88 -8.20 -10.21
N PHE A 42 -24.26 -7.10 -10.55
CA PHE A 42 -23.08 -6.61 -9.85
C PHE A 42 -23.43 -5.35 -9.07
N THR A 43 -23.55 -5.49 -7.77
CA THR A 43 -23.99 -4.40 -6.88
C THR A 43 -22.81 -3.66 -6.22
N GLY A 44 -21.58 -4.05 -6.54
CA GLY A 44 -20.38 -3.48 -5.91
C GLY A 44 -20.12 -4.07 -4.52
N PHE A 45 -19.39 -3.31 -3.70
CA PHE A 45 -19.04 -3.69 -2.34
C PHE A 45 -19.74 -2.77 -1.34
N GLN A 46 -20.26 -3.37 -0.28
CA GLN A 46 -20.67 -2.61 0.89
C GLN A 46 -19.47 -2.53 1.84
N VAL A 47 -19.03 -1.31 2.11
CA VAL A 47 -17.86 -1.05 2.95
C VAL A 47 -18.31 -0.42 4.24
N SER A 48 -17.83 -0.95 5.38
CA SER A 48 -17.96 -0.36 6.69
C SER A 48 -16.57 -0.12 7.27
N ILE A 49 -16.35 1.03 7.87
CA ILE A 49 -15.10 1.38 8.53
C ILE A 49 -15.41 1.61 10.01
N ASN A 50 -14.71 0.89 10.87
CA ASN A 50 -14.73 1.09 12.31
C ASN A 50 -13.35 1.54 12.75
N LEU A 51 -13.28 2.55 13.61
CA LEU A 51 -12.04 3.01 14.23
C LEU A 51 -12.11 2.68 15.71
N ASP A 52 -11.20 1.83 16.16
CA ASP A 52 -11.06 1.47 17.56
C ASP A 52 -9.96 2.32 18.19
N TYR A 53 -10.30 3.09 19.21
CA TYR A 53 -9.38 3.94 19.94
C TYR A 53 -9.04 3.30 21.28
N TYR A 54 -7.76 3.19 21.57
CA TYR A 54 -7.26 2.67 22.82
C TYR A 54 -6.59 3.79 23.61
N ALA A 55 -6.83 3.83 24.93
CA ALA A 55 -6.16 4.77 25.80
C ALA A 55 -4.73 4.33 26.10
N GLY A 56 -3.83 5.29 26.18
CA GLY A 56 -2.42 5.05 26.45
C GLY A 56 -1.63 4.71 25.19
N HIS A 57 -0.36 5.09 25.18
CA HIS A 57 0.61 4.74 24.15
C HIS A 57 1.99 5.08 24.66
N GLU A 58 2.95 4.30 24.21
CA GLU A 58 4.34 4.43 24.63
C GLU A 58 5.26 4.89 23.50
N SER A 59 4.71 5.12 22.31
CA SER A 59 5.50 5.41 21.11
C SER A 59 5.63 6.90 20.81
N PRO A 60 6.67 7.31 20.07
CA PRO A 60 6.72 8.65 19.51
C PRO A 60 5.41 8.97 18.79
N GLN A 61 4.89 10.18 19.01
CA GLN A 61 3.65 10.61 18.40
C GLN A 61 3.94 11.29 17.06
N PRO A 62 3.54 10.72 15.93
CA PRO A 62 3.58 11.45 14.68
C PRO A 62 2.72 12.71 14.80
N PHE A 63 3.24 13.83 14.36
CA PHE A 63 2.52 15.11 14.33
C PHE A 63 2.52 15.75 12.94
N ALA A 64 3.29 15.21 12.00
CA ALA A 64 3.31 15.62 10.62
C ALA A 64 3.41 14.41 9.70
N ILE A 65 2.66 14.44 8.61
CA ILE A 65 2.73 13.46 7.52
C ILE A 65 2.74 14.22 6.21
N LYS A 66 3.59 13.79 5.30
CA LYS A 66 3.69 14.33 3.95
C LYS A 66 3.71 13.19 2.95
N ASN A 67 2.79 13.22 1.99
CA ASN A 67 2.88 12.35 0.83
C ASN A 67 4.00 12.85 -0.09
N LEU A 68 4.91 11.97 -0.49
CA LEU A 68 6.04 12.30 -1.34
C LEU A 68 5.74 11.93 -2.79
N TRP A 69 5.48 10.67 -3.06
CA TRP A 69 5.18 10.17 -4.39
C TRP A 69 3.92 9.33 -4.38
N VAL A 70 3.11 9.51 -5.40
CA VAL A 70 1.92 8.71 -5.66
C VAL A 70 1.85 8.48 -7.16
N GLY A 71 1.72 7.23 -7.57
CA GLY A 71 1.60 6.94 -8.99
C GLY A 71 1.61 5.46 -9.30
N SER A 72 1.46 5.16 -10.57
CA SER A 72 1.48 3.81 -11.11
C SER A 72 2.31 3.79 -12.41
N PRO A 73 3.63 3.98 -12.29
CA PRO A 73 4.50 3.95 -13.45
C PRO A 73 4.60 2.53 -14.02
N GLU A 74 4.88 2.44 -15.30
CA GLU A 74 5.16 1.19 -15.97
C GLU A 74 6.57 0.71 -15.61
N TYR A 75 6.66 -0.39 -14.87
CA TYR A 75 7.93 -0.96 -14.45
C TYR A 75 8.62 -1.72 -15.59
N GLY A 76 9.93 -1.49 -15.71
CA GLY A 76 10.79 -2.19 -16.69
C GLY A 76 10.70 -1.65 -18.10
N ASN A 77 10.04 -0.51 -18.32
CA ASN A 77 10.06 0.20 -19.59
C ASN A 77 11.34 1.04 -19.71
N PRO A 78 12.27 0.72 -20.62
CA PRO A 78 13.52 1.47 -20.77
C PRO A 78 13.29 2.89 -21.31
N ASP A 79 12.19 3.13 -22.01
CA ASP A 79 11.82 4.44 -22.56
C ASP A 79 11.14 5.35 -21.52
N SER A 80 10.84 4.82 -20.33
CA SER A 80 10.24 5.56 -19.21
C SER A 80 10.73 4.97 -17.88
N PRO A 81 12.00 5.21 -17.52
CA PRO A 81 12.57 4.66 -16.29
C PRO A 81 11.90 5.22 -15.04
N LEU A 82 11.89 4.45 -13.97
CA LEU A 82 11.24 4.84 -12.71
C LEU A 82 11.82 6.13 -12.11
N ASP A 83 13.08 6.40 -12.33
CA ASP A 83 13.76 7.60 -11.81
C ASP A 83 13.20 8.91 -12.40
N GLU A 84 12.61 8.84 -13.59
CA GLU A 84 11.89 9.99 -14.19
C GLU A 84 10.52 10.22 -13.53
N TRP A 85 9.93 9.16 -12.96
CA TRP A 85 8.66 9.26 -12.23
C TRP A 85 8.84 9.70 -10.78
N PHE A 86 9.94 9.28 -10.16
CA PHE A 86 10.23 9.51 -8.74
C PHE A 86 11.44 10.42 -8.59
N GLU A 87 11.29 11.65 -9.06
CA GLU A 87 12.36 12.65 -8.93
C GLU A 87 12.76 12.85 -7.46
N PRO A 88 14.05 13.12 -7.20
CA PRO A 88 14.51 13.43 -5.86
C PRO A 88 13.78 14.61 -5.25
N LEU A 89 13.39 14.48 -3.99
CA LEU A 89 12.69 15.51 -3.25
C LEU A 89 13.50 15.95 -2.04
N THR A 90 13.51 17.24 -1.78
CA THR A 90 13.97 17.77 -0.48
C THR A 90 12.78 17.88 0.46
N VAL A 91 12.94 17.27 1.63
CA VAL A 91 11.93 17.30 2.69
C VAL A 91 12.58 17.92 3.92
N GLU A 92 12.02 19.01 4.40
CA GLU A 92 12.43 19.63 5.65
C GLU A 92 11.64 18.99 6.80
N ALA A 93 12.35 18.59 7.84
CA ALA A 93 11.72 18.13 9.07
C ALA A 93 11.01 19.31 9.74
N PRO A 94 9.76 19.16 10.22
CA PRO A 94 9.10 20.19 10.99
C PRO A 94 9.85 20.50 12.28
N GLU A 95 9.72 21.73 12.76
CA GLU A 95 10.30 22.13 14.06
C GLU A 95 9.80 21.22 15.17
N GLY A 96 10.70 20.72 15.99
CA GLY A 96 10.41 19.80 17.10
C GLY A 96 10.36 18.32 16.71
N ALA A 97 10.58 17.98 15.45
CA ALA A 97 10.72 16.59 15.05
C ALA A 97 12.01 15.99 15.64
N THR A 98 11.88 14.84 16.29
CA THR A 98 12.99 14.10 16.89
C THR A 98 13.26 12.78 16.18
N SER A 99 12.37 12.38 15.29
CA SER A 99 12.51 11.19 14.46
C SER A 99 11.72 11.34 13.16
N ALA A 100 12.14 10.60 12.16
CA ALA A 100 11.46 10.55 10.87
C ALA A 100 11.42 9.12 10.34
N LYS A 101 10.28 8.77 9.74
CA LYS A 101 10.06 7.46 9.12
C LYS A 101 9.51 7.64 7.72
N LEU A 102 10.11 6.95 6.76
CA LEU A 102 9.52 6.75 5.45
C LEU A 102 8.68 5.49 5.45
N ARG A 103 7.50 5.56 4.84
CA ARG A 103 6.61 4.42 4.67
C ARG A 103 6.21 4.27 3.21
N PHE A 104 6.44 3.08 2.68
CA PHE A 104 6.10 2.74 1.31
C PHE A 104 5.03 1.66 1.27
N TRP A 105 3.99 1.87 0.48
CA TRP A 105 3.11 0.82 0.00
C TRP A 105 3.37 0.63 -1.47
N VAL A 106 4.03 -0.45 -1.82
CA VAL A 106 4.42 -0.75 -3.20
C VAL A 106 3.87 -2.11 -3.58
N THR A 107 3.25 -2.18 -4.74
CA THR A 107 2.76 -3.42 -5.33
C THR A 107 3.12 -3.45 -6.81
N GLY A 108 3.38 -4.62 -7.34
CA GLY A 108 3.59 -4.83 -8.77
C GLY A 108 2.37 -5.50 -9.40
N HIS A 109 1.93 -4.98 -10.53
CA HIS A 109 0.77 -5.47 -11.26
C HIS A 109 1.07 -5.63 -12.74
N GLY A 110 0.39 -6.59 -13.37
CA GLY A 110 0.47 -6.82 -14.81
C GLY A 110 1.72 -7.55 -15.24
N MET A 111 1.84 -7.66 -16.55
CA MET A 111 2.86 -8.47 -17.22
C MET A 111 4.01 -7.63 -17.78
N ALA A 112 4.16 -6.38 -17.33
CA ALA A 112 5.16 -5.47 -17.88
C ALA A 112 6.48 -6.19 -18.28
N HIS A 113 7.29 -5.58 -19.06
CA HIS A 113 8.46 -6.16 -19.70
C HIS A 113 9.08 -7.37 -18.97
N GLN A 114 9.19 -8.50 -19.65
CA GLN A 114 9.74 -9.77 -19.11
C GLN A 114 8.98 -10.33 -17.90
N ASN A 115 7.71 -10.03 -17.73
CA ASN A 115 6.89 -10.47 -16.61
C ASN A 115 7.37 -9.96 -15.23
N ALA A 116 8.03 -8.81 -15.23
CA ALA A 116 8.72 -8.32 -14.05
C ALA A 116 7.83 -7.56 -13.05
N ALA A 117 6.61 -7.20 -13.43
CA ALA A 117 5.79 -6.35 -12.58
C ALA A 117 5.04 -7.11 -11.49
N GLU A 118 4.47 -8.29 -11.77
CA GLU A 118 3.62 -9.00 -10.83
C GLU A 118 4.20 -10.31 -10.30
N PHE A 119 4.79 -11.11 -11.17
CA PHE A 119 5.18 -12.50 -10.86
C PHE A 119 6.69 -12.73 -10.79
N MET A 120 7.48 -11.67 -10.65
CA MET A 120 8.91 -11.77 -10.39
C MET A 120 9.30 -10.94 -9.16
N PRO A 121 10.13 -11.50 -8.26
CA PRO A 121 10.71 -10.71 -7.19
C PRO A 121 11.64 -9.65 -7.80
N ALA A 122 11.57 -8.44 -7.29
CA ALA A 122 12.44 -7.37 -7.72
C ALA A 122 12.79 -6.45 -6.56
N ASP A 123 14.04 -6.05 -6.49
CA ASP A 123 14.51 -5.15 -5.48
C ASP A 123 14.03 -3.72 -5.76
N ARG A 124 13.69 -3.04 -4.69
CA ARG A 124 13.39 -1.61 -4.67
C ARG A 124 14.37 -0.95 -3.75
N THR A 125 14.95 0.13 -4.21
CA THR A 125 15.92 0.91 -3.45
C THR A 125 15.39 2.31 -3.18
N VAL A 126 15.77 2.83 -2.04
CA VAL A 126 15.53 4.22 -1.64
C VAL A 126 16.82 4.79 -1.11
N THR A 127 17.14 6.01 -1.51
CA THR A 127 18.30 6.73 -1.03
C THR A 127 17.84 7.99 -0.29
N VAL A 128 18.31 8.18 0.93
CA VAL A 128 18.09 9.40 1.72
C VAL A 128 19.44 9.87 2.22
N ASN A 129 19.80 11.12 1.96
CA ASN A 129 21.07 11.73 2.37
C ASN A 129 22.32 10.88 2.06
N GLY A 130 22.26 10.13 0.93
CA GLY A 130 23.36 9.23 0.52
C GLY A 130 23.32 7.83 1.12
N GLN A 131 22.49 7.56 2.11
CA GLN A 131 22.26 6.22 2.62
C GLN A 131 21.23 5.48 1.77
N VAL A 132 21.48 4.18 1.53
CA VAL A 132 20.67 3.35 0.65
C VAL A 132 20.01 2.22 1.43
N TRP A 133 18.72 2.06 1.24
CA TRP A 133 17.94 0.92 1.72
C TRP A 133 17.40 0.13 0.55
N THR A 134 17.37 -1.18 0.69
CA THR A 134 16.86 -2.10 -0.34
C THR A 134 15.84 -3.05 0.27
N ASN A 135 14.77 -3.28 -0.46
CA ASN A 135 13.75 -4.26 -0.11
C ASN A 135 13.34 -5.07 -1.35
N THR A 136 13.34 -6.38 -1.22
CA THR A 136 12.80 -7.24 -2.27
C THR A 136 11.27 -7.23 -2.20
N LEU A 137 10.65 -6.72 -3.25
CA LEU A 137 9.20 -6.65 -3.33
C LEU A 137 8.63 -8.02 -3.67
N TRP A 138 8.21 -8.75 -2.64
CA TRP A 138 7.67 -10.09 -2.79
C TRP A 138 6.70 -10.47 -1.67
N TYR A 139 5.65 -11.23 -2.01
CA TYR A 139 4.70 -11.80 -1.07
C TYR A 139 4.58 -13.30 -1.33
N SER A 140 5.07 -14.12 -0.41
CA SER A 140 5.22 -15.57 -0.54
C SER A 140 4.10 -16.39 0.10
N GLU A 141 3.06 -15.76 0.59
CA GLU A 141 1.96 -16.43 1.30
C GLU A 141 0.59 -16.13 0.67
N CYS A 142 0.55 -15.88 -0.65
CA CYS A 142 -0.70 -15.52 -1.32
C CYS A 142 -1.81 -16.54 -1.13
N TYR A 143 -1.48 -17.83 -1.10
CA TYR A 143 -2.44 -18.91 -0.88
C TYR A 143 -3.10 -18.88 0.51
N LEU A 144 -2.55 -18.13 1.46
CA LEU A 144 -3.11 -17.94 2.81
C LEU A 144 -4.04 -16.73 2.91
N ASN A 145 -4.26 -15.98 1.82
CA ASN A 145 -5.08 -14.78 1.85
C ASN A 145 -6.47 -15.03 2.46
N PRO A 146 -7.07 -14.02 3.15
CA PRO A 146 -8.32 -14.21 3.87
C PRO A 146 -9.53 -14.44 2.96
N CYS A 147 -9.45 -14.02 1.70
CA CYS A 147 -10.55 -14.15 0.74
C CYS A 147 -10.56 -15.46 -0.06
N ARG A 148 -9.70 -16.39 0.27
CA ARG A 148 -9.62 -17.72 -0.38
C ARG A 148 -10.85 -18.59 -0.10
N PRO A 149 -11.26 -19.50 -1.01
CA PRO A 149 -10.75 -19.58 -2.38
C PRO A 149 -11.37 -18.51 -3.28
N GLN A 150 -10.66 -18.19 -4.34
CA GLN A 150 -11.09 -17.22 -5.36
C GLN A 150 -10.90 -17.82 -6.75
N GLY A 151 -11.37 -17.13 -7.79
CA GLY A 151 -11.02 -17.42 -9.16
C GLY A 151 -9.62 -16.88 -9.52
N GLY A 152 -9.07 -17.35 -10.64
CA GLY A 152 -7.81 -16.84 -11.18
C GLY A 152 -6.55 -17.29 -10.42
N THR A 153 -5.56 -16.42 -10.37
CA THR A 153 -4.19 -16.69 -9.89
C THR A 153 -3.97 -16.38 -8.41
N TRP A 154 -5.01 -16.40 -7.61
CA TRP A 154 -5.00 -15.96 -6.21
C TRP A 154 -3.97 -16.64 -5.30
N LYS A 155 -3.54 -17.85 -5.62
CA LYS A 155 -2.58 -18.63 -4.83
C LYS A 155 -1.13 -18.48 -5.25
N TYR A 156 -0.86 -17.80 -6.36
CA TYR A 156 0.50 -17.60 -6.80
C TYR A 156 1.13 -16.42 -6.06
N GLU A 157 2.38 -16.62 -5.69
CA GLU A 157 3.21 -15.58 -5.09
C GLU A 157 3.43 -14.43 -6.07
N ARG A 158 3.55 -13.21 -5.54
CA ARG A 158 3.64 -12.02 -6.38
C ARG A 158 4.25 -10.81 -5.68
N ALA A 159 4.46 -9.74 -6.44
CA ALA A 159 5.17 -8.55 -6.03
C ALA A 159 4.37 -7.72 -5.00
N GLY A 160 4.62 -7.97 -3.73
CA GLY A 160 4.21 -7.12 -2.61
C GLY A 160 2.72 -7.15 -2.24
N TRP A 161 1.91 -8.02 -2.84
CA TRP A 161 0.48 -8.11 -2.53
C TRP A 161 -0.08 -9.53 -2.69
N ALA A 162 -1.27 -9.75 -2.17
CA ALA A 162 -2.07 -10.93 -2.48
C ALA A 162 -3.54 -10.53 -2.61
N PRO A 163 -4.32 -11.19 -3.50
CA PRO A 163 -5.74 -10.91 -3.66
C PRO A 163 -6.49 -11.09 -2.35
N GLY A 164 -7.01 -10.00 -1.78
CA GLY A 164 -7.75 -10.01 -0.53
C GLY A 164 -6.91 -9.96 0.74
N ALA A 165 -5.62 -9.71 0.66
CA ALA A 165 -4.78 -9.41 1.82
C ALA A 165 -4.46 -7.90 1.89
N LEU A 166 -4.16 -7.43 3.09
CA LEU A 166 -3.62 -6.08 3.26
C LEU A 166 -2.22 -6.00 2.66
N VAL A 167 -1.94 -4.95 1.92
CA VAL A 167 -0.58 -4.63 1.48
C VAL A 167 0.24 -4.26 2.71
N ARG A 168 1.39 -4.90 2.87
CA ARG A 168 2.31 -4.62 3.99
C ARG A 168 3.17 -3.41 3.62
N PRO A 169 3.26 -2.40 4.50
CA PRO A 169 4.17 -1.30 4.27
C PRO A 169 5.63 -1.74 4.47
N TRP A 170 6.51 -1.08 3.77
CA TRP A 170 7.93 -1.07 4.06
C TRP A 170 8.28 0.23 4.78
N ASP A 171 8.62 0.10 6.06
CA ASP A 171 8.98 1.22 6.93
C ASP A 171 10.50 1.32 7.05
N ILE A 172 11.01 2.53 6.92
CA ILE A 172 12.44 2.87 7.05
C ILE A 172 12.55 3.99 8.07
N ASP A 173 13.35 3.78 9.10
CA ASP A 173 13.77 4.86 9.98
C ASP A 173 14.84 5.69 9.27
N VAL A 174 14.58 6.97 9.12
CA VAL A 174 15.47 7.94 8.49
C VAL A 174 15.80 9.09 9.43
N THR A 175 15.75 8.82 10.72
CA THR A 175 16.17 9.74 11.77
C THR A 175 17.69 9.89 11.72
N GLU A 176 18.20 11.10 11.56
CA GLU A 176 19.62 11.48 11.64
C GLU A 176 19.84 12.59 12.66
#